data_8acca7d2879031108ff9b0f1d366ee90
#
_entry.id   8acca7d2879031108ff9b0f1d366ee90
#
_cell.length_a   1.000
_cell.length_b   1.000
_cell.length_c   1.000
_cell.angle_alpha   90.00
_cell.angle_beta   90.00
_cell.angle_gamma   90.00
#
_symmetry.space_group_name_H-M   'P 1'
#
loop_
_entity.id
_entity.type
_entity.pdbx_description
1 polymer ?
#
loop_
_entity_poly.entity_id
_entity_poly.type
_entity_poly.pdbx_seq_one_letter_code
_entity_poly.pdbx_strand_id
1 'polypeptide(L)'
;MHEGYSRPRREPEAGQRPAPSSASLLPAPTQGAFRTEPETGDPPLMSSHQPYPHAGVQLNHTAVYASDRHLSAEFLAAILGLRVGAPFGPFLPVDLGNGVTLDYCEKRDEPIQPQHYAFLVADGQFDAVIARLEAVGVTYYADPGHTDPGRVNDLFGGRGAYFADPDGHNMEVMTRPYARP
;
A
#
# COMPACT_ATOMS: atom_id res chain seq x y z
N MET A 1 51.06 -48.17 18.73
CA MET A 1 51.31 -47.10 17.77
C MET A 1 50.36 -47.27 16.60
N HIS A 2 49.26 -46.53 16.58
CA HIS A 2 48.38 -46.40 15.43
C HIS A 2 48.00 -44.94 15.32
N GLU A 3 48.59 -44.24 14.36
CA GLU A 3 48.25 -42.86 14.00
C GLU A 3 46.94 -42.86 13.23
N GLY A 4 45.93 -42.23 13.80
CA GLY A 4 44.62 -41.96 13.17
C GLY A 4 44.69 -40.73 12.30
N TYR A 5 44.61 -40.90 10.99
CA TYR A 5 44.54 -39.85 9.98
C TYR A 5 43.15 -39.26 9.95
N SER A 6 42.96 -38.06 10.50
CA SER A 6 41.70 -37.30 10.42
C SER A 6 41.55 -36.61 9.06
N ARG A 7 40.52 -36.96 8.30
CA ARG A 7 40.11 -36.24 7.07
C ARG A 7 39.47 -34.91 7.40
N PRO A 8 39.75 -33.82 6.66
CA PRO A 8 39.05 -32.54 6.82
C PRO A 8 37.60 -32.65 6.31
N ARG A 9 36.69 -32.07 7.08
CA ARG A 9 35.28 -31.91 6.71
C ARG A 9 35.18 -30.93 5.53
N ARG A 10 34.48 -31.34 4.47
CA ARG A 10 34.08 -30.43 3.37
C ARG A 10 33.02 -29.46 3.90
N GLU A 11 33.28 -28.18 3.70
CA GLU A 11 32.27 -27.13 3.87
C GLU A 11 31.17 -27.29 2.80
N PRO A 12 29.88 -27.02 3.13
CA PRO A 12 28.82 -27.03 2.12
C PRO A 12 28.96 -25.81 1.20
N GLU A 13 28.97 -26.08 -0.10
CA GLU A 13 28.92 -25.06 -1.15
C GLU A 13 27.69 -24.14 -0.94
N ALA A 14 27.93 -22.83 -0.96
CA ALA A 14 26.90 -21.80 -0.94
C ALA A 14 25.99 -21.97 -2.16
N GLY A 15 24.76 -22.41 -1.93
CA GLY A 15 23.73 -22.49 -2.94
C GLY A 15 23.47 -21.11 -3.56
N GLN A 16 23.64 -21.02 -4.87
CA GLN A 16 23.29 -19.84 -5.67
C GLN A 16 21.78 -19.57 -5.49
N ARG A 17 21.47 -18.38 -4.98
CA ARG A 17 20.11 -17.85 -5.00
C ARG A 17 19.66 -17.68 -6.46
N PRO A 18 18.45 -18.12 -6.83
CA PRO A 18 17.91 -17.80 -8.15
C PRO A 18 17.70 -16.28 -8.26
N ALA A 19 18.09 -15.72 -9.40
CA ALA A 19 17.84 -14.33 -9.75
C ALA A 19 16.33 -14.04 -9.75
N PRO A 20 15.90 -12.82 -9.33
CA PRO A 20 14.49 -12.47 -9.40
C PRO A 20 14.03 -12.47 -10.86
N SER A 21 12.96 -13.19 -11.12
CA SER A 21 12.26 -13.22 -12.41
C SER A 21 11.84 -11.81 -12.78
N SER A 22 12.14 -11.41 -14.02
CA SER A 22 11.77 -10.12 -14.59
C SER A 22 10.26 -9.92 -14.46
N ALA A 23 9.85 -9.01 -13.58
CA ALA A 23 8.48 -8.56 -13.47
C ALA A 23 8.09 -7.92 -14.81
N SER A 24 7.10 -8.49 -15.47
CA SER A 24 6.52 -8.00 -16.70
C SER A 24 5.92 -6.62 -16.45
N LEU A 25 6.47 -5.59 -17.08
CA LEU A 25 5.96 -4.23 -17.07
C LEU A 25 4.51 -4.23 -17.59
N LEU A 26 3.60 -3.73 -16.79
CA LEU A 26 2.21 -3.48 -17.19
C LEU A 26 2.17 -2.54 -18.41
N PRO A 27 1.32 -2.78 -19.41
CA PRO A 27 1.18 -1.87 -20.54
C PRO A 27 0.60 -0.53 -20.08
N ALA A 28 1.20 0.55 -20.55
CA ALA A 28 0.73 1.92 -20.32
C ALA A 28 -0.70 2.08 -20.88
N PRO A 29 -1.57 2.85 -20.20
CA PRO A 29 -2.91 3.13 -20.71
C PRO A 29 -2.83 3.93 -22.00
N THR A 30 -3.56 3.49 -23.04
CA THR A 30 -3.71 4.13 -24.33
C THR A 30 -4.29 5.53 -24.16
N GLN A 31 -3.58 6.56 -24.59
CA GLN A 31 -4.05 7.94 -24.60
C GLN A 31 -5.17 8.09 -25.62
N GLY A 32 -6.41 8.17 -25.11
CA GLY A 32 -7.53 8.68 -25.90
C GLY A 32 -7.38 10.20 -26.05
N ALA A 33 -7.36 10.68 -27.30
CA ALA A 33 -7.26 12.09 -27.64
C ALA A 33 -8.47 12.87 -27.14
N PHE A 34 -8.30 13.62 -26.05
CA PHE A 34 -9.22 14.69 -25.68
C PHE A 34 -8.77 15.99 -26.33
N ARG A 35 -9.65 16.54 -27.19
CA ARG A 35 -9.49 17.88 -27.74
C ARG A 35 -9.55 18.88 -26.59
N THR A 36 -8.48 19.63 -26.39
CA THR A 36 -8.42 20.78 -25.49
C THR A 36 -8.84 22.01 -26.25
N GLU A 37 -9.96 22.60 -25.84
CA GLU A 37 -10.28 24.00 -26.10
C GLU A 37 -9.41 24.86 -25.15
N PRO A 38 -8.88 26.01 -25.56
CA PRO A 38 -8.06 26.85 -24.70
C PRO A 38 -8.97 27.70 -23.80
N GLU A 39 -9.15 27.31 -22.57
CA GLU A 39 -9.68 28.22 -21.54
C GLU A 39 -8.56 29.15 -21.06
N THR A 40 -8.61 30.41 -21.54
CA THR A 40 -7.82 31.52 -20.99
C THR A 40 -8.48 31.98 -19.67
N GLY A 41 -7.99 31.46 -18.59
CA GLY A 41 -8.32 31.92 -17.26
C GLY A 41 -7.18 31.53 -16.32
N ASP A 42 -6.51 32.54 -15.72
CA ASP A 42 -5.56 32.31 -14.66
C ASP A 42 -6.22 31.48 -13.55
N PRO A 43 -5.59 30.43 -13.04
CA PRO A 43 -6.15 29.69 -11.92
C PRO A 43 -6.28 30.65 -10.73
N PRO A 44 -7.41 30.65 -10.02
CA PRO A 44 -7.58 31.50 -8.84
C PRO A 44 -6.47 31.14 -7.85
N LEU A 45 -5.72 32.15 -7.39
CA LEU A 45 -4.80 32.05 -6.27
C LEU A 45 -5.58 31.48 -5.09
N MET A 46 -5.40 30.21 -4.83
CA MET A 46 -5.96 29.51 -3.67
C MET A 46 -5.32 30.13 -2.42
N SER A 47 -5.95 31.18 -1.90
CA SER A 47 -5.71 31.65 -0.54
C SER A 47 -6.24 30.59 0.42
N SER A 48 -5.39 29.61 0.72
CA SER A 48 -5.74 28.44 1.51
C SER A 48 -5.50 28.65 2.98
N HIS A 49 -6.27 29.55 3.60
CA HIS A 49 -6.52 29.47 5.03
C HIS A 49 -8.02 29.42 5.24
N GLN A 50 -8.64 28.34 4.79
CA GLN A 50 -9.96 27.97 5.29
C GLN A 50 -9.76 27.55 6.75
N PRO A 51 -10.41 28.23 7.71
CA PRO A 51 -10.41 27.74 9.09
C PRO A 51 -11.03 26.33 9.07
N TYR A 52 -10.37 25.36 9.66
CA TYR A 52 -10.85 23.97 9.74
C TYR A 52 -12.27 23.95 10.32
N PRO A 53 -13.29 23.54 9.54
CA PRO A 53 -14.69 23.69 9.94
C PRO A 53 -15.14 22.69 11.01
N HIS A 54 -14.22 21.89 11.55
CA HIS A 54 -14.52 20.83 12.51
C HIS A 54 -13.96 21.18 13.89
N ALA A 55 -14.84 21.25 14.86
CA ALA A 55 -14.45 21.30 16.27
C ALA A 55 -13.87 19.93 16.65
N GLY A 56 -12.54 19.88 16.92
CA GLY A 56 -11.87 18.66 17.36
C GLY A 56 -10.48 18.45 16.75
N VAL A 57 -9.76 17.47 17.29
CA VAL A 57 -8.47 17.03 16.78
C VAL A 57 -8.68 16.10 15.58
N GLN A 58 -7.96 16.33 14.50
CA GLN A 58 -7.99 15.51 13.28
C GLN A 58 -6.61 14.96 13.00
N LEU A 59 -6.55 13.74 12.48
CA LEU A 59 -5.31 13.20 11.90
C LEU A 59 -5.07 13.91 10.56
N ASN A 60 -3.90 14.55 10.40
CA ASN A 60 -3.50 15.20 9.16
C ASN A 60 -2.67 14.24 8.28
N HIS A 61 -1.62 13.66 8.83
CA HIS A 61 -0.76 12.70 8.13
C HIS A 61 -0.17 11.69 9.09
N THR A 62 0.34 10.60 8.54
CA THR A 62 1.14 9.62 9.28
C THR A 62 2.28 9.13 8.40
N ALA A 63 3.47 8.92 9.01
CA ALA A 63 4.59 8.31 8.32
C ALA A 63 4.35 6.79 8.19
N VAL A 64 4.54 6.26 6.99
CA VAL A 64 4.53 4.83 6.69
C VAL A 64 5.96 4.43 6.33
N TYR A 65 6.60 3.65 7.19
CA TYR A 65 7.95 3.18 6.93
C TYR A 65 7.95 2.04 5.92
N ALA A 66 8.86 2.12 4.95
CA ALA A 66 8.97 1.13 3.89
C ALA A 66 10.44 0.79 3.61
N SER A 67 10.71 -0.41 3.14
CA SER A 67 12.04 -0.80 2.64
C SER A 67 12.35 -0.12 1.30
N ASP A 68 11.31 0.13 0.49
CA ASP A 68 11.30 0.95 -0.72
C ASP A 68 10.01 1.77 -0.75
N ARG A 69 10.13 3.08 -0.50
CA ARG A 69 8.98 4.00 -0.44
C ARG A 69 8.22 4.09 -1.77
N HIS A 70 8.91 3.94 -2.92
CA HIS A 70 8.27 3.99 -4.23
C HIS A 70 7.43 2.75 -4.45
N LEU A 71 8.01 1.57 -4.20
CA LEU A 71 7.30 0.32 -4.34
C LEU A 71 6.04 0.27 -3.47
N SER A 72 6.14 0.65 -2.20
CA SER A 72 5.02 0.56 -1.24
C SER A 72 3.95 1.64 -1.49
N ALA A 73 4.35 2.88 -1.81
CA ALA A 73 3.39 3.95 -2.14
C ALA A 73 2.66 3.67 -3.46
N GLU A 74 3.37 3.23 -4.51
CA GLU A 74 2.79 2.89 -5.80
C GLU A 74 1.86 1.67 -5.70
N PHE A 75 2.24 0.67 -4.92
CA PHE A 75 1.41 -0.49 -4.63
C PHE A 75 0.08 -0.06 -4.00
N LEU A 76 0.11 0.67 -2.87
CA LEU A 76 -1.12 1.08 -2.20
C LEU A 76 -1.98 1.98 -3.09
N ALA A 77 -1.37 2.95 -3.75
CA ALA A 77 -2.07 3.85 -4.67
C ALA A 77 -2.76 3.07 -5.80
N ALA A 78 -2.07 2.09 -6.41
CA ALA A 78 -2.64 1.24 -7.45
C ALA A 78 -3.83 0.42 -6.93
N ILE A 79 -3.70 -0.22 -5.76
CA ILE A 79 -4.78 -1.03 -5.17
C ILE A 79 -5.99 -0.18 -4.82
N LEU A 80 -5.82 0.97 -4.16
CA LEU A 80 -6.92 1.84 -3.76
C LEU A 80 -7.46 2.71 -4.90
N GLY A 81 -6.79 2.78 -6.07
CA GLY A 81 -7.17 3.66 -7.18
C GLY A 81 -6.86 5.12 -6.90
N LEU A 82 -5.80 5.38 -6.16
CA LEU A 82 -5.26 6.68 -5.82
C LEU A 82 -4.05 7.02 -6.71
N ARG A 83 -3.44 8.17 -6.45
CA ARG A 83 -2.20 8.60 -7.08
C ARG A 83 -1.14 8.88 -6.02
N VAL A 84 0.10 8.59 -6.37
CA VAL A 84 1.25 9.04 -5.60
C VAL A 84 1.49 10.51 -5.91
N GLY A 85 1.65 11.31 -4.87
CA GLY A 85 1.94 12.75 -5.01
C GLY A 85 3.41 13.03 -5.31
N ALA A 86 3.72 14.32 -5.49
CA ALA A 86 5.10 14.75 -5.68
C ALA A 86 5.92 14.53 -4.39
N PRO A 87 7.18 14.07 -4.47
CA PRO A 87 8.02 13.90 -3.29
C PRO A 87 8.15 15.20 -2.48
N PHE A 88 8.06 15.07 -1.17
CA PHE A 88 8.28 16.16 -0.22
C PHE A 88 9.39 15.76 0.77
N GLY A 89 10.61 16.22 0.55
CA GLY A 89 11.78 15.79 1.31
C GLY A 89 11.99 14.26 1.24
N PRO A 90 12.07 13.57 2.39
CA PRO A 90 12.22 12.12 2.41
C PRO A 90 10.91 11.37 2.14
N PHE A 91 9.78 12.07 2.04
CA PHE A 91 8.44 11.50 1.97
C PHE A 91 7.92 11.38 0.53
N LEU A 92 7.15 10.32 0.28
CA LEU A 92 6.38 10.11 -0.93
C LEU A 92 4.90 9.99 -0.53
N PRO A 93 4.09 11.05 -0.75
CA PRO A 93 2.75 11.12 -0.21
C PRO A 93 1.74 10.33 -1.03
N VAL A 94 0.77 9.71 -0.34
CA VAL A 94 -0.47 9.19 -0.91
C VAL A 94 -1.63 9.85 -0.17
N ASP A 95 -2.34 10.75 -0.86
CA ASP A 95 -3.44 11.51 -0.28
C ASP A 95 -4.74 10.70 -0.29
N LEU A 96 -5.42 10.66 0.87
CA LEU A 96 -6.72 10.03 1.05
C LEU A 96 -7.85 11.04 0.86
N GLY A 97 -9.05 10.53 0.49
CA GLY A 97 -10.22 11.35 0.20
C GLY A 97 -10.77 12.16 1.39
N ASN A 98 -10.34 11.87 2.60
CA ASN A 98 -10.70 12.59 3.83
C ASN A 98 -9.67 13.65 4.26
N GLY A 99 -8.67 13.96 3.43
CA GLY A 99 -7.64 14.94 3.70
C GLY A 99 -6.48 14.45 4.59
N VAL A 100 -6.41 13.16 4.85
CA VAL A 100 -5.27 12.52 5.52
C VAL A 100 -4.26 12.08 4.46
N THR A 101 -2.97 12.30 4.73
CA THR A 101 -1.88 11.84 3.86
C THR A 101 -1.12 10.68 4.52
N LEU A 102 -0.82 9.64 3.75
CA LEU A 102 0.14 8.62 4.12
C LEU A 102 1.49 8.99 3.50
N ASP A 103 2.44 9.37 4.36
CA ASP A 103 3.79 9.80 3.95
C ASP A 103 4.75 8.62 3.99
N TYR A 104 4.96 7.95 2.84
CA TYR A 104 5.90 6.84 2.75
C TYR A 104 7.34 7.33 2.83
N CYS A 105 8.12 6.74 3.74
CA CYS A 105 9.54 7.04 3.89
C CYS A 105 10.39 5.78 4.08
N GLU A 106 11.59 5.79 3.53
CA GLU A 106 12.48 4.63 3.61
C GLU A 106 13.11 4.51 5.00
N LYS A 107 13.13 3.28 5.52
CA LYS A 107 13.86 2.88 6.71
C LYS A 107 14.79 1.72 6.35
N ARG A 108 16.09 2.02 6.21
CA ARG A 108 17.08 1.07 5.66
C ARG A 108 17.82 0.27 6.72
N ASP A 109 17.96 0.83 7.91
CA ASP A 109 18.88 0.31 8.93
C ASP A 109 18.21 -0.63 9.95
N GLU A 110 16.89 -0.78 9.87
CA GLU A 110 16.10 -1.61 10.77
C GLU A 110 15.01 -2.36 10.00
N PRO A 111 14.60 -3.54 10.47
CA PRO A 111 13.43 -4.24 9.92
C PRO A 111 12.18 -3.36 10.04
N ILE A 112 11.36 -3.35 8.99
CA ILE A 112 10.05 -2.71 9.05
C ILE A 112 9.18 -3.46 10.06
N GLN A 113 8.61 -2.72 11.00
CA GLN A 113 7.62 -3.25 11.94
C GLN A 113 6.25 -3.12 11.29
N PRO A 114 5.55 -4.23 10.97
CA PRO A 114 4.23 -4.17 10.38
C PRO A 114 3.26 -3.34 11.20
N GLN A 115 2.52 -2.47 10.51
CA GLN A 115 1.45 -1.66 11.08
C GLN A 115 0.12 -2.08 10.47
N HIS A 116 -0.98 -1.63 11.05
CA HIS A 116 -2.32 -1.84 10.52
C HIS A 116 -2.93 -0.51 10.05
N TYR A 117 -3.41 -0.48 8.80
CA TYR A 117 -4.08 0.65 8.20
C TYR A 117 -5.42 0.22 7.62
N ALA A 118 -6.51 0.88 8.04
CA ALA A 118 -7.86 0.55 7.62
C ALA A 118 -8.48 1.71 6.82
N PHE A 119 -9.03 1.39 5.66
CA PHE A 119 -9.59 2.34 4.72
C PHE A 119 -11.09 2.12 4.57
N LEU A 120 -11.88 3.18 4.87
CA LEU A 120 -13.30 3.18 4.62
C LEU A 120 -13.55 3.56 3.16
N VAL A 121 -14.23 2.70 2.42
CA VAL A 121 -14.50 2.87 0.99
C VAL A 121 -15.99 2.66 0.68
N ALA A 122 -16.47 3.23 -0.42
CA ALA A 122 -17.83 2.94 -0.90
C ALA A 122 -17.90 1.51 -1.50
N ASP A 123 -19.10 0.94 -1.56
CA ASP A 123 -19.28 -0.44 -2.04
C ASP A 123 -18.68 -0.70 -3.44
N GLY A 124 -18.88 0.23 -4.39
CA GLY A 124 -18.28 0.09 -5.73
C GLY A 124 -16.75 0.23 -5.75
N GLN A 125 -16.18 1.00 -4.83
CA GLN A 125 -14.72 1.08 -4.66
C GLN A 125 -14.17 -0.21 -4.04
N PHE A 126 -14.90 -0.82 -3.11
CA PHE A 126 -14.53 -2.12 -2.52
C PHE A 126 -14.38 -3.19 -3.60
N ASP A 127 -15.39 -3.33 -4.50
CA ASP A 127 -15.34 -4.30 -5.61
C ASP A 127 -14.13 -4.02 -6.53
N ALA A 128 -13.84 -2.75 -6.80
CA ALA A 128 -12.69 -2.37 -7.61
C ALA A 128 -11.35 -2.69 -6.94
N VAL A 129 -11.24 -2.57 -5.61
CA VAL A 129 -10.05 -2.96 -4.84
C VAL A 129 -9.85 -4.47 -4.92
N ILE A 130 -10.89 -5.27 -4.66
CA ILE A 130 -10.81 -6.74 -4.77
C ILE A 130 -10.36 -7.15 -6.16
N ALA A 131 -10.97 -6.59 -7.21
CA ALA A 131 -10.58 -6.90 -8.58
C ALA A 131 -9.11 -6.55 -8.90
N ARG A 132 -8.58 -5.45 -8.34
CA ARG A 132 -7.18 -5.07 -8.52
C ARG A 132 -6.23 -6.01 -7.78
N LEU A 133 -6.55 -6.41 -6.55
CA LEU A 133 -5.78 -7.41 -5.79
C LEU A 133 -5.68 -8.72 -6.57
N GLU A 134 -6.81 -9.22 -7.10
CA GLU A 134 -6.86 -10.42 -7.93
C GLU A 134 -6.03 -10.29 -9.22
N ALA A 135 -6.15 -9.14 -9.90
CA ALA A 135 -5.43 -8.88 -11.15
C ALA A 135 -3.90 -8.88 -10.99
N VAL A 136 -3.39 -8.47 -9.82
CA VAL A 136 -1.95 -8.47 -9.53
C VAL A 136 -1.50 -9.69 -8.71
N GLY A 137 -2.40 -10.63 -8.43
CA GLY A 137 -2.10 -11.87 -7.71
C GLY A 137 -1.81 -11.70 -6.22
N VAL A 138 -2.30 -10.62 -5.60
CA VAL A 138 -2.19 -10.39 -4.16
C VAL A 138 -3.34 -11.09 -3.46
N THR A 139 -3.02 -11.98 -2.53
CA THR A 139 -4.02 -12.68 -1.72
C THR A 139 -4.65 -11.72 -0.72
N TYR A 140 -5.98 -11.73 -0.63
CA TYR A 140 -6.73 -11.05 0.42
C TYR A 140 -7.41 -12.07 1.34
N TYR A 141 -7.86 -11.62 2.51
CA TYR A 141 -8.34 -12.48 3.59
C TYR A 141 -9.57 -11.86 4.26
N ALA A 142 -10.43 -12.71 4.83
CA ALA A 142 -11.57 -12.24 5.62
C ALA A 142 -11.19 -11.76 7.03
N ASP A 143 -9.98 -12.04 7.51
CA ASP A 143 -9.55 -11.82 8.87
C ASP A 143 -8.15 -11.18 8.96
N PRO A 144 -7.87 -10.41 10.04
CA PRO A 144 -6.57 -9.74 10.21
C PRO A 144 -5.40 -10.69 10.47
N GLY A 145 -5.67 -11.95 10.79
CA GLY A 145 -4.65 -12.99 10.99
C GLY A 145 -4.28 -13.72 9.70
N HIS A 146 -4.91 -13.36 8.56
CA HIS A 146 -4.67 -13.94 7.25
C HIS A 146 -4.91 -15.47 7.21
N THR A 147 -5.95 -15.95 7.90
CA THR A 147 -6.27 -17.38 8.00
C THR A 147 -7.32 -17.86 7.02
N ASP A 148 -8.16 -16.97 6.46
CA ASP A 148 -9.24 -17.29 5.52
C ASP A 148 -9.01 -16.60 4.14
N PRO A 149 -8.15 -17.17 3.28
CA PRO A 149 -7.73 -16.55 2.02
C PRO A 149 -8.83 -16.54 0.95
N GLY A 150 -8.83 -15.48 0.12
CA GLY A 150 -9.76 -15.32 -1.01
C GLY A 150 -11.19 -15.06 -0.57
N ARG A 151 -11.41 -14.64 0.66
CA ARG A 151 -12.72 -14.35 1.23
C ARG A 151 -12.80 -12.93 1.81
N VAL A 152 -14.01 -12.41 1.81
CA VAL A 152 -14.36 -11.14 2.48
C VAL A 152 -15.22 -11.45 3.71
N ASN A 153 -15.18 -10.57 4.71
CA ASN A 153 -16.08 -10.63 5.87
C ASN A 153 -17.27 -9.69 5.68
N ASP A 154 -18.26 -9.87 6.55
CA ASP A 154 -19.50 -9.09 6.61
C ASP A 154 -19.67 -8.34 7.93
N LEU A 155 -18.57 -8.02 8.60
CA LEU A 155 -18.58 -7.39 9.91
C LEU A 155 -19.26 -6.01 9.88
N PHE A 156 -19.92 -5.66 10.98
CA PHE A 156 -20.61 -4.37 11.19
C PHE A 156 -21.68 -4.03 10.14
N GLY A 157 -22.23 -5.05 9.45
CA GLY A 157 -23.22 -4.87 8.39
C GLY A 157 -22.63 -4.29 7.09
N GLY A 158 -21.31 -4.39 6.93
CA GLY A 158 -20.57 -4.01 5.74
C GLY A 158 -19.83 -5.20 5.13
N ARG A 159 -18.81 -4.87 4.32
CA ARG A 159 -17.84 -5.85 3.78
C ARG A 159 -16.44 -5.41 4.21
N GLY A 160 -15.56 -6.36 4.48
CA GLY A 160 -14.18 -6.12 4.85
C GLY A 160 -13.23 -7.14 4.21
N ALA A 161 -12.02 -6.72 3.91
CA ALA A 161 -10.95 -7.59 3.45
C ALA A 161 -9.59 -7.05 3.90
N TYR A 162 -8.67 -7.97 4.19
CA TYR A 162 -7.30 -7.69 4.63
C TYR A 162 -6.31 -8.16 3.59
N PHE A 163 -5.22 -7.43 3.41
CA PHE A 163 -4.12 -7.84 2.53
C PHE A 163 -2.80 -7.24 3.04
N ALA A 164 -1.69 -7.88 2.68
CA ALA A 164 -0.37 -7.37 3.02
C ALA A 164 0.14 -6.43 1.91
N ASP A 165 0.79 -5.33 2.32
CA ASP A 165 1.61 -4.54 1.40
C ASP A 165 3.01 -5.19 1.21
N PRO A 166 3.91 -4.63 0.37
CA PRO A 166 5.23 -5.20 0.12
C PRO A 166 6.11 -5.38 1.38
N ASP A 167 5.90 -4.56 2.42
CA ASP A 167 6.65 -4.62 3.67
C ASP A 167 5.92 -5.38 4.79
N GLY A 168 4.75 -5.97 4.47
CA GLY A 168 3.97 -6.76 5.40
C GLY A 168 3.06 -5.94 6.31
N HIS A 169 2.84 -4.65 6.03
CA HIS A 169 1.78 -3.91 6.70
C HIS A 169 0.43 -4.55 6.42
N ASN A 170 -0.40 -4.66 7.46
CA ASN A 170 -1.73 -5.22 7.33
C ASN A 170 -2.70 -4.13 6.89
N MET A 171 -3.06 -4.13 5.62
CA MET A 171 -4.01 -3.22 5.03
C MET A 171 -5.42 -3.80 5.11
N GLU A 172 -6.38 -2.97 5.47
CA GLU A 172 -7.80 -3.34 5.51
C GLU A 172 -8.62 -2.37 4.67
N VAL A 173 -9.55 -2.89 3.87
CA VAL A 173 -10.60 -2.09 3.24
C VAL A 173 -11.94 -2.53 3.81
N MET A 174 -12.80 -1.55 4.16
CA MET A 174 -14.11 -1.82 4.72
C MET A 174 -15.16 -0.85 4.16
N THR A 175 -16.41 -1.31 4.06
CA THR A 175 -17.52 -0.46 3.56
C THR A 175 -18.36 0.16 4.68
N ARG A 176 -18.14 -0.21 5.93
CA ARG A 176 -18.79 0.37 7.11
C ARG A 176 -17.77 0.56 8.22
N PRO A 177 -17.83 1.68 8.96
CA PRO A 177 -16.93 1.93 10.06
C PRO A 177 -17.20 0.98 11.23
N TYR A 178 -16.19 0.77 12.08
CA TYR A 178 -16.39 0.05 13.32
C TYR A 178 -17.48 0.72 14.17
N ALA A 179 -18.49 -0.06 14.53
CA ALA A 179 -19.38 0.29 15.63
C ALA A 179 -18.73 -0.23 16.93
N ARG A 180 -18.27 0.69 17.79
CA ARG A 180 -17.88 0.32 19.15
C ARG A 180 -19.15 0.25 20.00
N PRO A 181 -19.31 -0.78 20.86
CA PRO A 181 -20.43 -0.88 21.78
C PRO A 181 -20.41 0.28 22.82
#